data_64166d3b8676834c2d3bb7741b891286
#
_entry.id   64166d3b8676834c2d3bb7741b891286
#
_cell.length_a   1.000
_cell.length_b   1.000
_cell.length_c   1.000
_cell.angle_alpha   90.00
_cell.angle_beta   90.00
_cell.angle_gamma   90.00
#
_symmetry.space_group_name_H-M   'P 1'
#
loop_
_entity.id
_entity.type
_entity.pdbx_description
1 polymer ?
#
loop_
_entity_poly.entity_id
_entity_poly.type
_entity_poly.pdbx_seq_one_letter_code
_entity_poly.pdbx_strand_id
1 'polypeptide(L)'
;MALRFANVIFETQWNNNHIDHVQITVAETVGVGSRADYYDAYGAVRDMVQNHLLQLVCLVAMEPPSFFNADQVRDEKLRVLRAIRPVEAGNIVCGQYQDCLL
;
A
#
# COMPACT_ATOMS: atom_id res chain seq x y z
N MET A 1 0.21 11.81 -4.16
CA MET A 1 1.39 12.72 -4.07
C MET A 1 1.00 14.17 -3.84
N ALA A 2 0.11 14.73 -4.65
CA ALA A 2 -0.25 16.14 -4.51
C ALA A 2 -0.83 16.50 -3.14
N LEU A 3 -1.67 15.64 -2.57
CA LEU A 3 -2.24 15.88 -1.25
C LEU A 3 -1.15 16.06 -0.18
N ARG A 4 -0.13 15.25 -0.22
CA ARG A 4 0.94 15.27 0.78
C ARG A 4 1.96 16.37 0.51
N PHE A 5 2.49 16.45 -0.71
CA PHE A 5 3.66 17.27 -0.99
C PHE A 5 3.33 18.68 -1.47
N ALA A 6 2.13 18.89 -2.00
CA ALA A 6 1.71 20.21 -2.44
C ALA A 6 0.98 21.03 -1.36
N ASN A 7 0.70 20.42 -0.20
CA ASN A 7 -0.03 21.08 0.89
C ASN A 7 0.86 21.21 2.12
N VAL A 8 1.34 22.41 2.38
CA VAL A 8 2.23 22.70 3.50
C VAL A 8 1.59 22.36 4.85
N ILE A 9 0.26 22.46 4.94
CA ILE A 9 -0.46 22.19 6.19
C ILE A 9 -0.26 20.77 6.72
N PHE A 10 -0.01 19.81 5.83
CA PHE A 10 0.22 18.42 6.23
C PHE A 10 1.70 18.12 6.53
N GLU A 11 2.61 18.90 6.00
CA GLU A 11 4.04 18.64 6.07
C GLU A 11 4.56 18.60 7.51
N THR A 12 4.15 19.56 8.33
CA THR A 12 4.62 19.64 9.72
C THR A 12 4.12 18.51 10.60
N GLN A 13 3.03 17.85 10.21
CA GLN A 13 2.41 16.76 10.98
C GLN A 13 2.73 15.38 10.42
N TRP A 14 3.44 15.32 9.31
CA TRP A 14 3.71 14.06 8.60
C TRP A 14 4.96 13.38 9.14
N ASN A 15 4.88 12.95 10.40
CA ASN A 15 5.98 12.30 11.09
C ASN A 15 5.47 11.46 12.27
N ASN A 16 6.33 10.66 12.86
CA ASN A 16 5.97 9.76 13.94
C ASN A 16 5.64 10.44 15.27
N ASN A 17 5.89 11.72 15.39
CA ASN A 17 5.50 12.48 16.59
C ASN A 17 4.01 12.84 16.57
N HIS A 18 3.40 12.89 15.39
CA HIS A 18 2.02 13.30 15.22
C HIS A 18 1.12 12.19 14.68
N ILE A 19 1.69 11.23 13.95
CA ILE A 19 0.94 10.12 13.36
C ILE A 19 1.21 8.85 14.17
N ASP A 20 0.16 8.32 14.76
CA ASP A 20 0.24 7.09 15.56
C ASP A 20 0.35 5.85 14.67
N HIS A 21 -0.50 5.76 13.68
CA HIS A 21 -0.52 4.62 12.75
C HIS A 21 -1.14 5.02 11.43
N VAL A 22 -0.96 4.16 10.44
CA VAL A 22 -1.57 4.31 9.11
C VAL A 22 -2.37 3.05 8.81
N GLN A 23 -3.59 3.23 8.35
CA GLN A 23 -4.45 2.15 7.94
C GLN A 23 -4.82 2.34 6.47
N ILE A 24 -4.55 1.34 5.66
CA ILE A 24 -4.86 1.37 4.23
C ILE A 24 -5.85 0.26 3.93
N THR A 25 -7.01 0.65 3.41
CA THR A 25 -8.09 -0.26 3.07
C THR A 25 -8.45 -0.11 1.61
N VAL A 26 -8.50 -1.22 0.90
CA VAL A 26 -9.03 -1.28 -0.47
C VAL A 26 -10.22 -2.22 -0.46
N ALA A 27 -11.39 -1.65 -0.67
CA ALA A 27 -12.63 -2.42 -0.70
C ALA A 27 -13.26 -2.24 -2.08
N GLU A 28 -13.54 -3.36 -2.74
CA GLU A 28 -14.14 -3.37 -4.06
C GLU A 28 -15.53 -3.98 -3.99
N THR A 29 -16.45 -3.42 -4.77
CA THR A 29 -17.80 -3.96 -4.89
C THR A 29 -17.88 -5.10 -5.90
N VAL A 30 -16.85 -5.26 -6.74
CA VAL A 30 -16.77 -6.28 -7.78
C VAL A 30 -16.06 -7.50 -7.20
N GLY A 31 -16.69 -8.67 -7.33
CA GLY A 31 -16.07 -9.93 -6.95
C GLY A 31 -15.04 -10.43 -7.96
N VAL A 32 -14.64 -11.68 -7.80
CA VAL A 32 -13.62 -12.30 -8.67
C VAL A 32 -14.09 -12.39 -10.12
N GLY A 33 -15.38 -12.68 -10.35
CA GLY A 33 -15.95 -12.84 -11.67
C GLY A 33 -15.24 -13.93 -12.47
N SER A 34 -14.86 -13.61 -13.70
CA SER A 34 -14.13 -14.55 -14.59
C SER A 34 -12.65 -14.73 -14.24
N ARG A 35 -12.15 -14.01 -13.22
CA ARG A 35 -10.76 -14.07 -12.79
C ARG A 35 -10.50 -15.12 -11.72
N ALA A 36 -11.46 -16.00 -11.45
CA ALA A 36 -11.35 -16.97 -10.35
C ALA A 36 -10.06 -17.81 -10.43
N ASP A 37 -9.76 -18.36 -11.60
CA ASP A 37 -8.57 -19.18 -11.79
C ASP A 37 -7.27 -18.38 -11.59
N TYR A 38 -7.21 -17.18 -12.13
CA TYR A 38 -6.07 -16.28 -11.94
C TYR A 38 -5.88 -15.94 -10.48
N TYR A 39 -6.95 -15.56 -9.79
CA TYR A 39 -6.89 -15.14 -8.39
C TYR A 39 -6.51 -16.30 -7.48
N ASP A 40 -7.04 -17.49 -7.74
CA ASP A 40 -6.73 -18.68 -6.95
C ASP A 40 -5.25 -19.05 -7.04
N ALA A 41 -4.67 -18.95 -8.22
CA ALA A 41 -3.24 -19.22 -8.43
C ALA A 41 -2.34 -18.09 -7.92
N TYR A 42 -2.79 -16.84 -8.01
CA TYR A 42 -1.98 -15.66 -7.71
C TYR A 42 -2.10 -15.22 -6.24
N GLY A 43 -3.34 -15.13 -5.74
CA GLY A 43 -3.64 -14.79 -4.37
C GLY A 43 -3.68 -13.29 -4.08
N ALA A 44 -4.30 -12.93 -2.96
CA ALA A 44 -4.48 -11.54 -2.56
C ALA A 44 -3.17 -10.83 -2.26
N VAL A 45 -2.19 -11.51 -1.67
CA VAL A 45 -0.91 -10.88 -1.34
C VAL A 45 -0.20 -10.41 -2.59
N ARG A 46 -0.14 -11.24 -3.63
CA ARG A 46 0.51 -10.88 -4.89
C ARG A 46 -0.32 -9.90 -5.71
N ASP A 47 -1.64 -10.07 -5.74
CA ASP A 47 -2.52 -9.24 -6.55
C ASP A 47 -2.69 -7.84 -5.98
N MET A 48 -2.88 -7.73 -4.68
CA MET A 48 -3.21 -6.46 -4.02
C MET A 48 -2.08 -5.91 -3.16
N VAL A 49 -1.52 -6.70 -2.26
CA VAL A 49 -0.55 -6.20 -1.27
C VAL A 49 0.77 -5.83 -1.92
N GLN A 50 1.37 -6.75 -2.66
CA GLN A 50 2.68 -6.51 -3.28
C GLN A 50 2.64 -5.52 -4.43
N ASN A 51 1.47 -5.25 -4.99
CA ASN A 51 1.32 -4.33 -6.10
C ASN A 51 0.72 -2.99 -5.64
N HIS A 52 -0.56 -2.99 -5.32
CA HIS A 52 -1.29 -1.74 -5.09
C HIS A 52 -1.06 -1.16 -3.69
N LEU A 53 -1.16 -1.99 -2.66
CA LEU A 53 -1.07 -1.51 -1.28
C LEU A 53 0.33 -1.05 -0.92
N LEU A 54 1.37 -1.74 -1.37
CA LEU A 54 2.75 -1.31 -1.13
C LEU A 54 3.08 0.02 -1.80
N GLN A 55 2.50 0.31 -2.96
CA GLN A 55 2.67 1.62 -3.59
C GLN A 55 2.09 2.73 -2.71
N LEU A 56 0.92 2.50 -2.12
CA LEU A 56 0.32 3.47 -1.20
C LEU A 56 1.14 3.63 0.08
N VAL A 57 1.65 2.54 0.64
CA VAL A 57 2.54 2.58 1.80
C VAL A 57 3.77 3.41 1.50
N CYS A 58 4.39 3.21 0.33
CA CYS A 58 5.56 3.98 -0.07
C CYS A 58 5.26 5.47 -0.19
N LEU A 59 4.13 5.83 -0.80
CA LEU A 59 3.73 7.23 -0.93
C LEU A 59 3.47 7.90 0.42
N VAL A 60 2.92 7.16 1.36
CA VAL A 60 2.65 7.68 2.70
C VAL A 60 3.93 7.84 3.51
N ALA A 61 4.81 6.85 3.45
CA ALA A 61 5.96 6.75 4.35
C ALA A 61 7.25 7.37 3.79
N MET A 62 7.34 7.62 2.49
CA MET A 62 8.56 8.13 1.90
C MET A 62 8.89 9.55 2.35
N GLU A 63 10.19 9.87 2.34
CA GLU A 63 10.65 11.23 2.55
C GLU A 63 10.39 12.07 1.29
N PRO A 64 10.20 13.39 1.43
CA PRO A 64 10.07 14.26 0.27
C PRO A 64 11.33 14.19 -0.59
N PRO A 65 11.23 13.91 -1.90
CA PRO A 65 12.40 13.91 -2.76
C PRO A 65 12.88 15.34 -3.02
N SER A 66 14.18 15.49 -3.27
CA SER A 66 14.77 16.79 -3.59
C SER A 66 14.18 17.36 -4.89
N PHE A 67 13.93 16.48 -5.86
CA PHE A 67 13.27 16.82 -7.11
C PHE A 67 12.19 15.80 -7.40
N PHE A 68 11.05 16.26 -7.94
CA PHE A 68 9.94 15.39 -8.30
C PHE A 68 10.11 14.82 -9.71
N ASN A 69 11.17 14.05 -9.92
CA ASN A 69 11.33 13.25 -11.14
C ASN A 69 11.19 11.76 -10.80
N ALA A 70 11.03 10.96 -11.84
CA ALA A 70 10.73 9.52 -11.66
C ALA A 70 11.83 8.79 -10.86
N ASP A 71 13.09 9.12 -11.08
CA ASP A 71 14.21 8.45 -10.42
C ASP A 71 14.28 8.79 -8.95
N GLN A 72 14.11 10.06 -8.59
CA GLN A 72 14.12 10.51 -7.19
C GLN A 72 12.97 9.92 -6.40
N VAL A 73 11.78 9.90 -6.98
CA VAL A 73 10.60 9.30 -6.35
C VAL A 73 10.80 7.81 -6.16
N ARG A 74 11.34 7.12 -7.16
CA ARG A 74 11.64 5.69 -7.06
C ARG A 74 12.66 5.40 -5.97
N ASP A 75 13.69 6.20 -5.85
CA ASP A 75 14.72 6.03 -4.82
C ASP A 75 14.13 6.18 -3.41
N GLU A 76 13.26 7.14 -3.19
CA GLU A 76 12.61 7.32 -1.90
C GLU A 76 11.66 6.18 -1.58
N LYS A 77 10.91 5.67 -2.56
CA LYS A 77 10.09 4.47 -2.38
C LYS A 77 10.93 3.26 -2.01
N LEU A 78 12.07 3.10 -2.65
CA LEU A 78 12.98 1.99 -2.36
C LEU A 78 13.51 2.06 -0.91
N ARG A 79 13.79 3.24 -0.40
CA ARG A 79 14.19 3.41 1.00
C ARG A 79 13.12 2.92 1.96
N VAL A 80 11.86 3.21 1.66
CA VAL A 80 10.74 2.71 2.47
C VAL A 80 10.70 1.19 2.47
N LEU A 81 10.79 0.58 1.29
CA LEU A 81 10.75 -0.88 1.16
C LEU A 81 11.89 -1.55 1.93
N ARG A 82 13.07 -0.95 1.94
CA ARG A 82 14.22 -1.46 2.69
C ARG A 82 14.07 -1.32 4.20
N ALA A 83 13.28 -0.35 4.64
CA ALA A 83 13.05 -0.09 6.05
C ALA A 83 11.92 -0.92 6.66
N ILE A 84 11.08 -1.54 5.84
CA ILE A 84 9.95 -2.36 6.31
C ILE A 84 10.50 -3.63 6.96
N ARG A 85 10.07 -3.87 8.20
CA ARG A 85 10.39 -5.12 8.88
C ARG A 85 9.61 -6.28 8.25
N PRO A 86 10.18 -7.50 8.24
CA PRO A 86 9.44 -8.67 7.76
C PRO A 86 8.11 -8.83 8.50
N VAL A 87 7.08 -9.16 7.75
CA VAL A 87 5.74 -9.41 8.33
C VAL A 87 5.73 -10.82 8.92
N GLU A 88 5.31 -10.90 10.18
CA GLU A 88 5.17 -12.18 10.86
C GLU A 88 3.84 -12.83 10.49
N ALA A 89 3.84 -14.16 10.33
CA ALA A 89 2.63 -14.90 9.94
C ALA A 89 1.46 -14.69 10.91
N GLY A 90 1.75 -14.52 12.19
CA GLY A 90 0.71 -14.26 13.21
C GLY A 90 -0.02 -12.93 13.04
N ASN A 91 0.53 -12.03 12.24
CA ASN A 91 -0.06 -10.72 11.97
C ASN A 91 -0.83 -10.67 10.65
N ILE A 92 -1.02 -11.83 10.03
CA ILE A 92 -1.73 -11.94 8.75
C ILE A 92 -3.01 -12.75 8.97
N VAL A 93 -4.12 -12.19 8.50
CA VAL A 93 -5.41 -12.90 8.48
C VAL A 93 -5.86 -13.01 7.02
N CYS A 94 -6.06 -14.24 6.56
CA CYS A 94 -6.51 -14.50 5.20
C CYS A 94 -7.96 -14.94 5.20
N GLY A 95 -8.67 -14.56 4.13
CA GLY A 95 -10.03 -15.00 3.89
C GLY A 95 -10.18 -15.52 2.48
N GLN A 96 -11.27 -16.22 2.23
CA GLN A 96 -11.62 -16.69 0.90
C GLN A 96 -12.95 -16.09 0.47
N TYR A 97 -13.14 -15.95 -0.82
CA TYR A 97 -14.45 -15.60 -1.33
C TYR A 97 -15.44 -16.67 -0.94
N GLN A 98 -16.51 -16.25 -0.28
CA GLN A 98 -17.67 -17.13 -0.14
C GLN A 98 -18.35 -17.21 -1.47
N ASP A 99 -18.83 -18.40 -1.79
CA ASP A 99 -19.51 -18.63 -3.03
C ASP A 99 -20.77 -17.79 -3.09
N CYS A 100 -20.76 -16.85 -4.00
CA CYS A 100 -21.97 -16.09 -4.30
C CYS A 100 -22.82 -16.91 -5.26
N LEU A 101 -23.52 -17.86 -4.71
CA LEU A 101 -24.49 -18.67 -5.44
C LEU A 101 -25.73 -17.85 -5.80
N LEU A 102 -25.52 -16.79 -6.47
CA LEU A 102 -26.63 -15.97 -6.92
C LEU A 102 -26.71 -15.97 -8.43
#